data_1c52adc322a773f7eabfca37fec04334
#
_entry.id   1c52adc322a773f7eabfca37fec04334
#
_cell.length_a   1.000
_cell.length_b   1.000
_cell.length_c   1.000
_cell.angle_alpha   90.00
_cell.angle_beta   90.00
_cell.angle_gamma   90.00
#
_symmetry.space_group_name_H-M   'P 1'
#
loop_
_entity.id
_entity.type
_entity.pdbx_description
1 polymer ?
#
loop_
_entity_poly.entity_id
_entity_poly.type
_entity_poly.pdbx_seq_one_letter_code
_entity_poly.pdbx_strand_id
1 'polypeptide(L)'
;MGAYILRRLALMIPTIIGIMGISFLVIQFAPGGPVEQVVAQLSGSGDSASDRLSGGGDLMGGGLDESGSKYRGAQGLDPELIAKLEKQFGFDKPPLTRFLDMMWNYIRFDFGDSFFRNSSVIDLIIEKLPVSISLGFWILIISYAISIPLGIKKAVSDGSTFDVWTSGIIIVGYAVPSFLFGILLIVVFAGGSFFDWFPLRGLVSDNFAELTWWQKIIDYFWHLALPLTALILSAFATTTLLTKNSFIDEIKKQYVVTARAKGLSESKVLYGHVFRNAMLIVIAGFPGAFISAFFTGSLLIENIFSLDGLGRLGYLSVVNRDYPIVFGTLFIFSLMGLVVSLISDLIYTWIDPRIDFERRDV
;
A
#
# COMPACT_ATOMS: atom_id res chain seq x y z
N MET A 1 -19.98 -24.04 -3.00
CA MET A 1 -19.31 -23.04 -2.11
C MET A 1 -18.18 -23.64 -1.29
N GLY A 2 -18.36 -24.77 -0.56
CA GLY A 2 -17.27 -25.37 0.24
C GLY A 2 -16.08 -25.81 -0.61
N ALA A 3 -16.32 -26.47 -1.73
CA ALA A 3 -15.27 -26.92 -2.65
C ALA A 3 -14.49 -25.72 -3.25
N TYR A 4 -15.17 -24.63 -3.59
CA TYR A 4 -14.56 -23.40 -4.07
C TYR A 4 -13.62 -22.79 -3.03
N ILE A 5 -14.08 -22.63 -1.78
CA ILE A 5 -13.27 -22.09 -0.68
C ILE A 5 -12.02 -22.96 -0.46
N LEU A 6 -12.20 -24.29 -0.42
CA LEU A 6 -11.07 -25.22 -0.23
C LEU A 6 -10.03 -25.11 -1.36
N ARG A 7 -10.50 -25.05 -2.63
CA ARG A 7 -9.63 -24.86 -3.79
C ARG A 7 -8.88 -23.52 -3.71
N ARG A 8 -9.55 -22.43 -3.33
CA ARG A 8 -8.94 -21.12 -3.16
C ARG A 8 -7.88 -21.13 -2.06
N LEU A 9 -8.19 -21.70 -0.90
CA LEU A 9 -7.23 -21.86 0.20
C LEU A 9 -6.02 -22.71 -0.23
N ALA A 10 -6.24 -23.79 -0.97
CA ALA A 10 -5.15 -24.62 -1.50
C ALA A 10 -4.27 -23.85 -2.49
N LEU A 11 -4.85 -22.97 -3.32
CA LEU A 11 -4.11 -22.13 -4.27
C LEU A 11 -3.33 -20.98 -3.60
N MET A 12 -3.69 -20.56 -2.39
CA MET A 12 -2.91 -19.56 -1.65
C MET A 12 -1.50 -20.05 -1.32
N ILE A 13 -1.35 -21.35 -1.05
CA ILE A 13 -0.04 -21.94 -0.70
C ILE A 13 0.97 -21.78 -1.84
N PRO A 14 0.73 -22.29 -3.08
CA PRO A 14 1.69 -22.12 -4.17
C PRO A 14 1.86 -20.64 -4.56
N THR A 15 0.83 -19.80 -4.41
CA THR A 15 0.95 -18.37 -4.70
C THR A 15 1.91 -17.69 -3.75
N ILE A 16 1.80 -17.93 -2.44
CA ILE A 16 2.74 -17.37 -1.44
C ILE A 16 4.15 -17.90 -1.67
N ILE A 17 4.31 -19.20 -1.93
CA ILE A 17 5.62 -19.79 -2.23
C ILE A 17 6.22 -19.15 -3.49
N GLY A 18 5.41 -18.92 -4.53
CA GLY A 18 5.84 -18.24 -5.76
C GLY A 18 6.29 -16.81 -5.52
N ILE A 19 5.50 -16.01 -4.80
CA ILE A 19 5.83 -14.62 -4.47
C ILE A 19 7.13 -14.56 -3.66
N MET A 20 7.22 -15.37 -2.60
CA MET A 20 8.39 -15.41 -1.72
C MET A 20 9.62 -15.93 -2.46
N GLY A 21 9.46 -16.96 -3.31
CA GLY A 21 10.54 -17.54 -4.10
C GLY A 21 11.12 -16.56 -5.12
N ILE A 22 10.26 -15.86 -5.86
CA ILE A 22 10.69 -14.82 -6.82
C ILE A 22 11.40 -13.69 -6.08
N SER A 23 10.82 -13.20 -4.99
CA SER A 23 11.42 -12.11 -4.21
C SER A 23 12.76 -12.51 -3.60
N PHE A 24 12.85 -13.74 -3.10
CA PHE A 24 14.10 -14.30 -2.59
C PHE A 24 15.18 -14.37 -3.69
N LEU A 25 14.82 -14.84 -4.89
CA LEU A 25 15.73 -14.87 -6.04
C LEU A 25 16.19 -13.46 -6.42
N VAL A 26 15.29 -12.51 -6.53
CA VAL A 26 15.63 -11.11 -6.86
C VAL A 26 16.65 -10.56 -5.87
N ILE A 27 16.43 -10.79 -4.57
CA ILE A 27 17.35 -10.32 -3.51
C ILE A 27 18.71 -11.02 -3.58
N GLN A 28 18.78 -12.30 -4.01
CA GLN A 28 20.06 -13.00 -4.19
C GLN A 28 20.95 -12.38 -5.27
N PHE A 29 20.33 -11.80 -6.32
CA PHE A 29 21.05 -11.14 -7.42
C PHE A 29 21.23 -9.63 -7.19
N ALA A 30 20.61 -9.07 -6.16
CA ALA A 30 20.79 -7.65 -5.83
C ALA A 30 22.22 -7.39 -5.36
N PRO A 31 22.96 -6.41 -5.93
CA PRO A 31 24.31 -6.11 -5.52
C PRO A 31 24.35 -5.59 -4.09
N GLY A 32 25.27 -6.14 -3.30
CA GLY A 32 25.41 -5.85 -1.89
C GLY A 32 24.42 -6.60 -0.99
N GLY A 33 24.81 -6.84 0.24
CA GLY A 33 24.00 -7.53 1.23
C GLY A 33 24.05 -6.81 2.59
N PRO A 34 23.36 -7.34 3.64
CA PRO A 34 23.42 -6.76 4.97
C PRO A 34 24.85 -6.80 5.54
N VAL A 35 25.64 -7.83 5.19
CA VAL A 35 27.05 -7.90 5.57
C VAL A 35 27.84 -6.75 4.96
N GLU A 36 27.69 -6.50 3.65
CA GLU A 36 28.37 -5.38 2.98
C GLU A 36 27.96 -4.01 3.57
N GLN A 37 26.71 -3.87 3.97
CA GLN A 37 26.24 -2.63 4.57
C GLN A 37 26.86 -2.38 5.95
N VAL A 38 26.92 -3.40 6.80
CA VAL A 38 27.60 -3.30 8.09
C VAL A 38 29.08 -3.03 7.91
N VAL A 39 29.73 -3.73 6.97
CA VAL A 39 31.12 -3.51 6.59
C VAL A 39 31.36 -2.06 6.15
N ALA A 40 30.50 -1.52 5.28
CA ALA A 40 30.61 -0.14 4.81
C ALA A 40 30.41 0.89 5.95
N GLN A 41 29.52 0.61 6.89
CA GLN A 41 29.32 1.47 8.07
C GLN A 41 30.55 1.43 9.01
N LEU A 42 31.12 0.26 9.25
CA LEU A 42 32.30 0.09 10.10
C LEU A 42 33.58 0.67 9.49
N SER A 43 33.72 0.60 8.16
CA SER A 43 34.86 1.16 7.43
C SER A 43 34.82 2.70 7.26
N GLY A 44 33.77 3.35 7.76
CA GLY A 44 33.60 4.81 7.63
C GLY A 44 33.32 5.31 6.20
N SER A 45 33.18 4.38 5.23
CA SER A 45 32.81 4.70 3.84
C SER A 45 31.30 4.70 3.64
N GLY A 46 30.54 5.00 4.70
CA GLY A 46 29.10 5.07 4.71
C GLY A 46 28.58 6.32 3.98
N ASP A 47 28.79 6.40 2.68
CA ASP A 47 27.94 7.22 1.83
C ASP A 47 26.50 6.76 1.99
N SER A 48 25.67 7.64 2.48
CA SER A 48 24.25 7.32 2.68
C SER A 48 23.67 6.79 1.37
N ALA A 49 22.76 5.79 1.46
CA ALA A 49 22.10 5.20 0.29
C ALA A 49 21.41 6.27 -0.59
N SER A 50 21.13 7.46 -0.05
CA SER A 50 20.63 8.63 -0.75
C SER A 50 21.68 9.26 -1.71
N ASP A 51 22.96 9.22 -1.38
CA ASP A 51 24.01 9.80 -2.23
C ASP A 51 24.28 8.89 -3.45
N ARG A 52 24.06 7.58 -3.32
CA ARG A 52 24.16 6.64 -4.44
C ARG A 52 22.99 6.76 -5.42
N LEU A 53 21.81 7.14 -4.94
CA LEU A 53 20.61 7.40 -5.75
C LEU A 53 20.66 8.75 -6.46
N SER A 54 21.39 9.74 -5.90
CA SER A 54 21.52 11.08 -6.47
C SER A 54 22.62 11.21 -7.53
N GLY A 55 23.30 10.12 -7.90
CA GLY A 55 24.28 10.11 -9.00
C GLY A 55 25.60 10.83 -8.71
N GLY A 56 25.91 11.15 -7.45
CA GLY A 56 27.13 11.84 -7.02
C GLY A 56 28.33 10.93 -6.77
N GLY A 57 28.28 9.67 -7.13
CA GLY A 57 29.40 8.73 -6.97
C GLY A 57 30.31 8.72 -8.21
N ASP A 58 31.52 9.13 -8.04
CA ASP A 58 32.60 9.12 -9.02
C ASP A 58 32.72 7.74 -9.70
N LEU A 59 32.49 7.68 -11.02
CA LEU A 59 32.66 6.49 -11.87
C LEU A 59 34.16 6.22 -12.20
N MET A 60 35.10 6.81 -11.45
CA MET A 60 36.53 6.60 -11.63
C MET A 60 37.15 5.87 -10.44
N GLY A 61 37.11 4.55 -10.49
CA GLY A 61 37.79 3.70 -9.51
C GLY A 61 37.66 2.21 -9.77
N GLY A 62 37.62 1.81 -11.04
CA GLY A 62 37.68 0.39 -11.43
C GLY A 62 39.10 -0.19 -11.27
N GLY A 63 39.64 -0.19 -10.05
CA GLY A 63 40.78 -1.00 -9.70
C GLY A 63 40.32 -2.43 -9.47
N LEU A 64 40.85 -3.39 -10.23
CA LEU A 64 40.72 -4.83 -9.96
C LEU A 64 41.44 -5.08 -8.62
N ASP A 65 40.64 -5.28 -7.55
CA ASP A 65 41.16 -5.63 -6.23
C ASP A 65 41.67 -7.08 -6.24
N GLU A 66 42.98 -7.26 -6.20
CA GLU A 66 43.69 -8.55 -5.99
C GLU A 66 43.53 -9.10 -4.57
N SER A 67 42.82 -8.44 -3.66
CA SER A 67 42.53 -8.95 -2.32
C SER A 67 41.28 -9.81 -2.37
N GLY A 68 41.41 -11.11 -2.17
CA GLY A 68 40.34 -12.11 -2.26
C GLY A 68 39.18 -11.97 -1.27
N SER A 69 38.83 -10.73 -0.91
CA SER A 69 37.67 -10.42 -0.08
C SER A 69 36.40 -10.42 -0.93
N LYS A 70 35.42 -11.25 -0.52
CA LYS A 70 34.10 -11.40 -1.13
C LYS A 70 33.25 -10.12 -1.07
N TYR A 71 33.58 -9.18 -0.19
CA TYR A 71 32.81 -7.97 0.08
C TYR A 71 33.59 -6.71 -0.23
N ARG A 72 32.95 -5.78 -0.97
CA ARG A 72 33.51 -4.44 -1.23
C ARG A 72 33.64 -3.66 0.07
N GLY A 73 34.80 -3.02 0.30
CA GLY A 73 35.06 -2.24 1.51
C GLY A 73 35.56 -3.06 2.71
N ALA A 74 35.75 -4.36 2.58
CA ALA A 74 36.26 -5.22 3.67
C ALA A 74 37.80 -5.09 3.88
N GLN A 75 38.47 -4.22 3.13
CA GLN A 75 39.91 -3.97 3.29
C GLN A 75 40.19 -3.41 4.69
N GLY A 76 40.96 -4.16 5.47
CA GLY A 76 41.34 -3.78 6.83
C GLY A 76 40.42 -4.28 7.94
N LEU A 77 39.32 -4.98 7.63
CA LEU A 77 38.49 -5.64 8.64
C LEU A 77 38.96 -7.06 8.90
N ASP A 78 38.84 -7.48 10.16
CA ASP A 78 39.19 -8.82 10.59
C ASP A 78 38.30 -9.86 9.89
N PRO A 79 38.88 -10.88 9.21
CA PRO A 79 38.12 -11.96 8.58
C PRO A 79 37.22 -12.73 9.56
N GLU A 80 37.59 -12.80 10.84
CA GLU A 80 36.73 -13.41 11.87
C GLU A 80 35.44 -12.61 12.10
N LEU A 81 35.52 -11.27 12.01
CA LEU A 81 34.34 -10.39 12.14
C LEU A 81 33.38 -10.62 10.96
N ILE A 82 33.91 -10.70 9.74
CA ILE A 82 33.11 -10.98 8.54
C ILE A 82 32.41 -12.34 8.66
N ALA A 83 33.13 -13.38 9.07
CA ALA A 83 32.57 -14.71 9.28
C ALA A 83 31.48 -14.74 10.38
N LYS A 84 31.65 -13.94 11.44
CA LYS A 84 30.59 -13.77 12.46
C LYS A 84 29.35 -13.08 11.90
N LEU A 85 29.52 -12.04 11.08
CA LEU A 85 28.40 -11.35 10.44
C LEU A 85 27.68 -12.28 9.43
N GLU A 86 28.41 -13.03 8.61
CA GLU A 86 27.81 -14.02 7.70
C GLU A 86 26.97 -15.06 8.47
N LYS A 87 27.48 -15.55 9.57
CA LYS A 87 26.75 -16.51 10.43
C LYS A 87 25.56 -15.87 11.12
N GLN A 88 25.70 -14.63 11.62
CA GLN A 88 24.61 -13.90 12.26
C GLN A 88 23.45 -13.65 11.30
N PHE A 89 23.75 -13.32 10.05
CA PHE A 89 22.74 -13.07 9.02
C PHE A 89 22.33 -14.34 8.24
N GLY A 90 22.88 -15.51 8.60
CA GLY A 90 22.57 -16.82 8.01
C GLY A 90 23.10 -17.00 6.59
N PHE A 91 24.08 -16.21 6.14
CA PHE A 91 24.68 -16.31 4.81
C PHE A 91 25.74 -17.44 4.70
N ASP A 92 26.01 -18.13 5.78
CA ASP A 92 26.83 -19.35 5.85
C ASP A 92 26.16 -20.57 5.22
N LYS A 93 24.82 -20.55 5.07
CA LYS A 93 24.03 -21.65 4.49
C LYS A 93 23.80 -21.50 2.99
N PRO A 94 23.63 -22.61 2.23
CA PRO A 94 23.23 -22.55 0.83
C PRO A 94 21.88 -21.80 0.64
N PRO A 95 21.69 -21.09 -0.48
CA PRO A 95 20.47 -20.29 -0.70
C PRO A 95 19.16 -21.07 -0.59
N LEU A 96 19.13 -22.32 -1.11
CA LEU A 96 17.93 -23.16 -1.04
C LEU A 96 17.58 -23.52 0.41
N THR A 97 18.56 -23.85 1.22
CA THR A 97 18.35 -24.17 2.64
C THR A 97 17.82 -22.96 3.38
N ARG A 98 18.37 -21.76 3.13
CA ARG A 98 17.87 -20.50 3.71
C ARG A 98 16.42 -20.24 3.34
N PHE A 99 16.06 -20.43 2.07
CA PHE A 99 14.69 -20.27 1.62
C PHE A 99 13.73 -21.23 2.31
N LEU A 100 14.09 -22.51 2.41
CA LEU A 100 13.24 -23.51 3.07
C LEU A 100 13.11 -23.26 4.58
N ASP A 101 14.22 -22.92 5.26
CA ASP A 101 14.21 -22.53 6.68
C ASP A 101 13.31 -21.30 6.90
N MET A 102 13.44 -20.28 6.04
CA MET A 102 12.60 -19.07 6.07
C MET A 102 11.12 -19.43 5.91
N MET A 103 10.76 -20.20 4.88
CA MET A 103 9.36 -20.59 4.65
C MET A 103 8.79 -21.42 5.79
N TRP A 104 9.60 -22.31 6.38
CA TRP A 104 9.19 -23.11 7.53
C TRP A 104 8.90 -22.28 8.77
N ASN A 105 9.71 -21.25 9.03
CA ASN A 105 9.49 -20.31 10.12
C ASN A 105 8.27 -19.41 9.85
N TYR A 106 8.08 -18.93 8.63
CA TYR A 106 6.97 -18.05 8.26
C TYR A 106 5.60 -18.72 8.35
N ILE A 107 5.51 -20.02 8.07
CA ILE A 107 4.28 -20.80 8.32
C ILE A 107 3.90 -20.80 9.81
N ARG A 108 4.89 -20.64 10.70
CA ARG A 108 4.69 -20.55 12.16
C ARG A 108 4.54 -19.11 12.65
N PHE A 109 4.51 -18.13 11.74
CA PHE A 109 4.54 -16.70 12.04
C PHE A 109 5.78 -16.24 12.80
N ASP A 110 6.87 -16.97 12.69
CA ASP A 110 8.18 -16.57 13.18
C ASP A 110 8.96 -15.91 12.03
N PHE A 111 9.02 -14.57 12.04
CA PHE A 111 9.71 -13.78 11.02
C PHE A 111 11.14 -13.40 11.45
N GLY A 112 11.54 -13.81 12.65
CA GLY A 112 12.84 -13.48 13.24
C GLY A 112 12.93 -12.01 13.69
N ASP A 113 14.17 -11.61 13.96
CA ASP A 113 14.50 -10.27 14.42
C ASP A 113 15.05 -9.40 13.29
N SER A 114 14.82 -8.09 13.38
CA SER A 114 15.45 -7.09 12.51
C SER A 114 16.98 -7.16 12.63
N PHE A 115 17.67 -7.03 11.50
CA PHE A 115 19.13 -7.00 11.51
C PHE A 115 19.72 -5.73 12.13
N PHE A 116 18.98 -4.62 12.07
CA PHE A 116 19.44 -3.32 12.49
C PHE A 116 18.64 -2.70 13.65
N ARG A 117 17.50 -3.31 14.00
CA ARG A 117 16.63 -2.86 15.10
C ARG A 117 16.56 -4.00 16.11
N ASN A 118 16.85 -3.75 17.33
CA ASN A 118 16.84 -4.77 18.38
C ASN A 118 15.39 -5.14 18.80
N SER A 119 14.59 -5.57 17.80
CA SER A 119 13.15 -5.87 17.93
C SER A 119 12.72 -6.95 16.94
N SER A 120 11.74 -7.75 17.31
CA SER A 120 11.17 -8.76 16.43
C SER A 120 10.43 -8.10 15.26
N VAL A 121 10.41 -8.75 14.09
CA VAL A 121 9.70 -8.24 12.90
C VAL A 121 8.21 -8.09 13.17
N ILE A 122 7.61 -9.02 13.91
CA ILE A 122 6.17 -8.97 14.21
C ILE A 122 5.82 -7.78 15.11
N ASP A 123 6.65 -7.49 16.12
CA ASP A 123 6.45 -6.35 17.00
C ASP A 123 6.52 -5.03 16.24
N LEU A 124 7.51 -4.91 15.33
CA LEU A 124 7.64 -3.74 14.46
C LEU A 124 6.41 -3.56 13.56
N ILE A 125 5.88 -4.66 12.99
CA ILE A 125 4.68 -4.60 12.16
C ILE A 125 3.47 -4.15 12.98
N ILE A 126 3.26 -4.74 14.17
CA ILE A 126 2.14 -4.40 15.05
C ILE A 126 2.23 -2.93 15.50
N GLU A 127 3.43 -2.44 15.82
CA GLU A 127 3.65 -1.06 16.22
C GLU A 127 3.28 -0.05 15.12
N LYS A 128 3.61 -0.36 13.84
CA LYS A 128 3.39 0.55 12.70
C LYS A 128 2.00 0.39 12.05
N LEU A 129 1.33 -0.71 12.32
CA LEU A 129 0.03 -1.06 11.73
C LEU A 129 -1.07 -0.02 11.99
N PRO A 130 -1.21 0.59 13.19
CA PRO A 130 -2.24 1.60 13.44
C PRO A 130 -2.18 2.80 12.50
N VAL A 131 -1.00 3.26 12.13
CA VAL A 131 -0.83 4.40 11.20
C VAL A 131 -1.35 4.04 9.81
N SER A 132 -0.94 2.91 9.26
CA SER A 132 -1.39 2.48 7.93
C SER A 132 -2.88 2.13 7.89
N ILE A 133 -3.42 1.49 8.94
CA ILE A 133 -4.86 1.26 9.06
C ILE A 133 -5.62 2.58 9.11
N SER A 134 -5.15 3.54 9.88
CA SER A 134 -5.75 4.87 9.99
C SER A 134 -5.84 5.56 8.63
N LEU A 135 -4.74 5.64 7.90
CA LEU A 135 -4.71 6.22 6.56
C LEU A 135 -5.65 5.49 5.60
N GLY A 136 -5.54 4.17 5.50
CA GLY A 136 -6.36 3.35 4.62
C GLY A 136 -7.86 3.47 4.90
N PHE A 137 -8.23 3.46 6.19
CA PHE A 137 -9.60 3.61 6.64
C PHE A 137 -10.21 4.95 6.19
N TRP A 138 -9.51 6.06 6.44
CA TRP A 138 -10.03 7.39 6.09
C TRP A 138 -10.02 7.62 4.58
N ILE A 139 -9.00 7.17 3.86
CA ILE A 139 -8.98 7.23 2.40
C ILE A 139 -10.22 6.53 1.84
N LEU A 140 -10.52 5.34 2.31
CA LEU A 140 -11.63 4.54 1.83
C LEU A 140 -12.98 5.24 2.11
N ILE A 141 -13.23 5.60 3.37
CA ILE A 141 -14.48 6.24 3.77
C ILE A 141 -14.71 7.55 3.02
N ILE A 142 -13.73 8.46 3.03
CA ILE A 142 -13.89 9.78 2.44
C ILE A 142 -14.00 9.66 0.92
N SER A 143 -13.18 8.80 0.29
CA SER A 143 -13.23 8.58 -1.14
C SER A 143 -14.62 8.08 -1.58
N TYR A 144 -15.18 7.07 -0.92
CA TYR A 144 -16.50 6.54 -1.25
C TYR A 144 -17.63 7.52 -0.90
N ALA A 145 -17.53 8.21 0.23
CA ALA A 145 -18.52 9.23 0.64
C ALA A 145 -18.62 10.38 -0.35
N ILE A 146 -17.52 10.78 -1.00
CA ILE A 146 -17.50 11.83 -2.03
C ILE A 146 -17.86 11.24 -3.40
N SER A 147 -17.24 10.11 -3.78
CA SER A 147 -17.32 9.57 -5.14
C SER A 147 -18.70 9.07 -5.50
N ILE A 148 -19.40 8.39 -4.59
CA ILE A 148 -20.71 7.81 -4.90
C ILE A 148 -21.74 8.89 -5.18
N PRO A 149 -21.99 9.88 -4.29
CA PRO A 149 -22.95 10.93 -4.58
C PRO A 149 -22.56 11.76 -5.81
N LEU A 150 -21.28 12.06 -5.99
CA LEU A 150 -20.78 12.81 -7.13
C LEU A 150 -20.99 12.02 -8.43
N GLY A 151 -20.65 10.73 -8.46
CA GLY A 151 -20.84 9.85 -9.61
C GLY A 151 -22.32 9.72 -10.01
N ILE A 152 -23.21 9.53 -9.03
CA ILE A 152 -24.66 9.51 -9.25
C ILE A 152 -25.15 10.82 -9.86
N LYS A 153 -24.77 11.96 -9.26
CA LYS A 153 -25.15 13.27 -9.78
C LYS A 153 -24.65 13.51 -11.20
N LYS A 154 -23.43 13.10 -11.51
CA LYS A 154 -22.84 13.15 -12.85
C LYS A 154 -23.60 12.26 -13.84
N ALA A 155 -24.02 11.06 -13.44
CA ALA A 155 -24.79 10.14 -14.29
C ALA A 155 -26.19 10.69 -14.62
N VAL A 156 -26.87 11.29 -13.64
CA VAL A 156 -28.20 11.88 -13.83
C VAL A 156 -28.13 13.15 -14.70
N SER A 157 -27.03 13.90 -14.63
CA SER A 157 -26.80 15.12 -15.42
C SER A 157 -25.74 14.94 -16.50
N ASP A 158 -25.67 13.74 -17.10
CA ASP A 158 -24.69 13.40 -18.12
C ASP A 158 -24.69 14.38 -19.29
N GLY A 159 -23.52 14.83 -19.74
CA GLY A 159 -23.33 15.83 -20.79
C GLY A 159 -23.63 17.28 -20.39
N SER A 160 -24.07 17.54 -19.15
CA SER A 160 -24.25 18.90 -18.64
C SER A 160 -22.93 19.62 -18.39
N THR A 161 -23.00 20.97 -18.27
CA THR A 161 -21.82 21.76 -17.88
C THR A 161 -21.20 21.30 -16.55
N PHE A 162 -22.05 20.92 -15.59
CA PHE A 162 -21.57 20.33 -14.34
C PHE A 162 -20.77 19.06 -14.55
N ASP A 163 -21.27 18.14 -15.37
CA ASP A 163 -20.58 16.89 -15.66
C ASP A 163 -19.25 17.11 -16.39
N VAL A 164 -19.23 17.99 -17.39
CA VAL A 164 -18.00 18.31 -18.16
C VAL A 164 -16.94 18.94 -17.27
N TRP A 165 -17.28 19.99 -16.52
CA TRP A 165 -16.33 20.68 -15.64
C TRP A 165 -15.79 19.78 -14.53
N THR A 166 -16.66 19.03 -13.86
CA THR A 166 -16.22 18.10 -12.81
C THR A 166 -15.39 16.95 -13.38
N SER A 167 -15.68 16.48 -14.60
CA SER A 167 -14.81 15.48 -15.27
C SER A 167 -13.43 16.04 -15.56
N GLY A 168 -13.34 17.30 -16.04
CA GLY A 168 -12.06 17.97 -16.26
C GLY A 168 -11.23 18.06 -14.98
N ILE A 169 -11.83 18.51 -13.88
CA ILE A 169 -11.15 18.60 -12.57
C ILE A 169 -10.69 17.21 -12.09
N ILE A 170 -11.53 16.19 -12.22
CA ILE A 170 -11.23 14.82 -11.83
C ILE A 170 -10.05 14.27 -12.65
N ILE A 171 -10.06 14.48 -13.97
CA ILE A 171 -8.98 13.98 -14.86
C ILE A 171 -7.66 14.67 -14.54
N VAL A 172 -7.67 16.00 -14.34
CA VAL A 172 -6.47 16.74 -13.96
C VAL A 172 -5.94 16.26 -12.60
N GLY A 173 -6.83 16.10 -11.61
CA GLY A 173 -6.44 15.59 -10.29
C GLY A 173 -5.89 14.16 -10.34
N TYR A 174 -6.45 13.31 -11.19
CA TYR A 174 -5.96 11.93 -11.38
C TYR A 174 -4.60 11.87 -12.11
N ALA A 175 -4.34 12.81 -13.03
CA ALA A 175 -3.09 12.85 -13.79
C ALA A 175 -1.88 13.23 -12.92
N VAL A 176 -2.09 13.93 -11.81
CA VAL A 176 -1.00 14.32 -10.89
C VAL A 176 -0.70 13.16 -9.94
N PRO A 177 0.55 12.64 -9.91
CA PRO A 177 0.94 11.64 -8.93
C PRO A 177 0.72 12.13 -7.49
N SER A 178 0.10 11.31 -6.65
CA SER A 178 -0.27 11.69 -5.28
C SER A 178 0.90 12.21 -4.45
N PHE A 179 2.09 11.63 -4.62
CA PHE A 179 3.29 12.06 -3.91
C PHE A 179 3.77 13.45 -4.33
N LEU A 180 3.70 13.80 -5.62
CA LEU A 180 4.02 15.15 -6.09
C LEU A 180 3.04 16.17 -5.56
N PHE A 181 1.75 15.81 -5.54
CA PHE A 181 0.73 16.66 -4.93
C PHE A 181 0.94 16.81 -3.43
N GLY A 182 1.34 15.72 -2.73
CA GLY A 182 1.74 15.78 -1.33
C GLY A 182 2.90 16.74 -1.05
N ILE A 183 3.95 16.71 -1.88
CA ILE A 183 5.07 17.67 -1.78
C ILE A 183 4.58 19.11 -2.00
N LEU A 184 3.74 19.34 -3.01
CA LEU A 184 3.16 20.65 -3.26
C LEU A 184 2.36 21.16 -2.05
N LEU A 185 1.54 20.30 -1.44
CA LEU A 185 0.76 20.66 -0.25
C LEU A 185 1.65 21.03 0.93
N ILE A 186 2.75 20.28 1.16
CA ILE A 186 3.72 20.61 2.21
C ILE A 186 4.35 21.98 1.96
N VAL A 187 4.85 22.21 0.75
CA VAL A 187 5.52 23.48 0.41
C VAL A 187 4.59 24.65 0.58
N VAL A 188 3.32 24.51 0.20
CA VAL A 188 2.36 25.61 0.26
C VAL A 188 1.80 25.80 1.67
N PHE A 189 1.51 24.71 2.42
CA PHE A 189 0.68 24.80 3.63
C PHE A 189 1.39 24.37 4.94
N ALA A 190 2.59 23.74 4.88
CA ALA A 190 3.24 23.22 6.07
C ALA A 190 4.76 23.53 6.13
N GLY A 191 5.34 24.05 5.05
CA GLY A 191 6.78 24.27 4.95
C GLY A 191 7.27 25.65 5.42
N GLY A 192 6.35 26.50 5.90
CA GLY A 192 6.68 27.90 6.32
C GLY A 192 7.10 28.83 5.16
N SER A 193 7.15 28.34 3.90
CA SER A 193 7.54 29.15 2.75
C SER A 193 6.41 30.08 2.29
N PHE A 194 5.14 29.63 2.36
CA PHE A 194 3.94 30.40 2.01
C PHE A 194 2.99 30.51 3.20
N PHE A 195 2.42 29.38 3.60
CA PHE A 195 1.52 29.28 4.74
C PHE A 195 2.05 28.22 5.71
N ASP A 196 1.84 28.43 7.00
CA ASP A 196 2.18 27.47 8.05
C ASP A 196 0.90 27.09 8.81
N TRP A 197 -0.03 26.45 8.08
CA TRP A 197 -1.34 26.12 8.61
C TRP A 197 -1.44 24.71 9.14
N PHE A 198 -0.65 23.78 8.58
CA PHE A 198 -0.71 22.36 8.91
C PHE A 198 0.64 21.84 9.42
N PRO A 199 0.64 20.81 10.27
CA PRO A 199 1.86 20.19 10.73
C PRO A 199 2.60 19.52 9.58
N LEU A 200 3.93 19.60 9.64
CA LEU A 200 4.82 19.05 8.59
C LEU A 200 4.96 17.54 8.71
N ARG A 201 4.93 16.98 9.91
CA ARG A 201 5.32 15.59 10.20
C ARG A 201 4.45 14.95 11.27
N GLY A 202 4.41 13.59 11.24
CA GLY A 202 3.79 12.80 12.27
C GLY A 202 2.28 12.65 12.12
N LEU A 203 1.72 11.71 12.86
CA LEU A 203 0.28 11.43 12.92
C LEU A 203 -0.42 12.28 13.98
N VAL A 204 0.31 12.74 14.97
CA VAL A 204 -0.16 13.53 16.10
C VAL A 204 0.99 14.42 16.61
N SER A 205 0.66 15.46 17.37
CA SER A 205 1.63 16.37 18.00
C SER A 205 2.43 15.68 19.11
N ASP A 206 3.64 16.17 19.39
CA ASP A 206 4.51 15.64 20.45
C ASP A 206 3.87 15.68 21.85
N ASN A 207 3.02 16.67 22.12
CA ASN A 207 2.28 16.83 23.36
C ASN A 207 0.90 16.14 23.38
N PHE A 208 0.63 15.23 22.42
CA PHE A 208 -0.66 14.55 22.26
C PHE A 208 -1.18 13.90 23.56
N ALA A 209 -0.29 13.33 24.37
CA ALA A 209 -0.68 12.69 25.63
C ALA A 209 -1.35 13.67 26.61
N GLU A 210 -0.93 14.94 26.61
CA GLU A 210 -1.39 16.00 27.51
C GLU A 210 -2.69 16.68 27.04
N LEU A 211 -3.08 16.44 25.77
CA LEU A 211 -4.27 17.05 25.18
C LEU A 211 -5.56 16.48 25.80
N THR A 212 -6.57 17.33 25.89
CA THR A 212 -7.93 16.91 26.22
C THR A 212 -8.52 16.04 25.12
N TRP A 213 -9.55 15.24 25.42
CA TRP A 213 -10.17 14.32 24.46
C TRP A 213 -10.57 15.00 23.12
N TRP A 214 -11.19 16.18 23.15
CA TRP A 214 -11.54 16.93 21.95
C TRP A 214 -10.34 17.44 21.17
N GLN A 215 -9.31 17.91 21.86
CA GLN A 215 -8.07 18.36 21.25
C GLN A 215 -7.34 17.20 20.56
N LYS A 216 -7.37 16.01 21.14
CA LYS A 216 -6.79 14.80 20.51
C LYS A 216 -7.44 14.47 19.18
N ILE A 217 -8.77 14.59 19.07
CA ILE A 217 -9.48 14.36 17.82
C ILE A 217 -9.10 15.42 16.79
N ILE A 218 -9.09 16.68 17.17
CA ILE A 218 -8.77 17.80 16.28
C ILE A 218 -7.31 17.67 15.81
N ASP A 219 -6.37 17.42 16.71
CA ASP A 219 -4.95 17.24 16.42
C ASP A 219 -4.72 16.11 15.42
N TYR A 220 -5.33 14.97 15.65
CA TYR A 220 -5.25 13.82 14.76
C TYR A 220 -5.74 14.13 13.35
N PHE A 221 -6.93 14.74 13.18
CA PHE A 221 -7.43 15.10 11.84
C PHE A 221 -6.63 16.24 11.22
N TRP A 222 -6.05 17.11 12.01
CA TRP A 222 -5.20 18.19 11.55
C TRP A 222 -3.92 17.66 10.90
N HIS A 223 -3.30 16.65 11.51
CA HIS A 223 -2.13 15.97 10.95
C HIS A 223 -2.48 15.13 9.71
N LEU A 224 -3.66 14.57 9.66
CA LEU A 224 -4.12 13.77 8.52
C LEU A 224 -4.57 14.61 7.32
N ALA A 225 -4.85 15.91 7.49
CA ALA A 225 -5.48 16.73 6.45
C ALA A 225 -4.72 16.74 5.13
N LEU A 226 -3.42 17.03 5.15
CA LEU A 226 -2.60 17.06 3.94
C LEU A 226 -2.34 15.66 3.35
N PRO A 227 -1.89 14.65 4.14
CA PRO A 227 -1.70 13.29 3.63
C PRO A 227 -2.95 12.72 2.99
N LEU A 228 -4.11 12.83 3.66
CA LEU A 228 -5.38 12.34 3.13
C LEU A 228 -5.79 13.08 1.86
N THR A 229 -5.63 14.39 1.80
CA THR A 229 -5.96 15.18 0.59
C THR A 229 -5.14 14.69 -0.60
N ALA A 230 -3.84 14.42 -0.40
CA ALA A 230 -2.97 13.91 -1.45
C ALA A 230 -3.39 12.52 -1.95
N LEU A 231 -3.78 11.63 -1.04
CA LEU A 231 -4.16 10.25 -1.38
C LEU A 231 -5.57 10.15 -1.97
N ILE A 232 -6.53 10.92 -1.42
CA ILE A 232 -7.91 10.91 -1.87
C ILE A 232 -8.03 11.42 -3.30
N LEU A 233 -7.24 12.40 -3.70
CA LEU A 233 -7.32 13.00 -5.05
C LEU A 233 -7.19 11.95 -6.17
N SER A 234 -6.34 10.95 -5.99
CA SER A 234 -6.19 9.85 -6.96
C SER A 234 -7.27 8.78 -6.80
N ALA A 235 -7.63 8.44 -5.56
CA ALA A 235 -8.55 7.35 -5.27
C ALA A 235 -10.00 7.68 -5.67
N PHE A 236 -10.47 8.92 -5.40
CA PHE A 236 -11.85 9.29 -5.66
C PHE A 236 -12.19 9.39 -7.16
N ALA A 237 -11.19 9.68 -8.00
CA ALA A 237 -11.39 9.82 -9.44
C ALA A 237 -11.90 8.51 -10.07
N THR A 238 -11.20 7.41 -9.81
CA THR A 238 -11.57 6.08 -10.31
C THR A 238 -12.95 5.66 -9.84
N THR A 239 -13.24 5.80 -8.54
CA THR A 239 -14.52 5.42 -7.96
C THR A 239 -15.66 6.29 -8.47
N THR A 240 -15.44 7.59 -8.68
CA THR A 240 -16.44 8.51 -9.24
C THR A 240 -16.82 8.15 -10.67
N LEU A 241 -15.80 7.88 -11.53
CA LEU A 241 -16.05 7.51 -12.93
C LEU A 241 -16.69 6.13 -13.03
N LEU A 242 -16.26 5.17 -12.21
CA LEU A 242 -16.90 3.86 -12.13
C LEU A 242 -18.38 3.96 -11.74
N THR A 243 -18.69 4.76 -10.70
CA THR A 243 -20.06 5.01 -10.26
C THR A 243 -20.87 5.69 -11.35
N LYS A 244 -20.33 6.75 -11.98
CA LYS A 244 -21.01 7.44 -13.09
C LYS A 244 -21.39 6.47 -14.20
N ASN A 245 -20.43 5.70 -14.71
CA ASN A 245 -20.64 4.80 -15.83
C ASN A 245 -21.66 3.71 -15.51
N SER A 246 -21.53 3.10 -14.32
CA SER A 246 -22.48 2.08 -13.87
C SER A 246 -23.92 2.61 -13.78
N PHE A 247 -24.10 3.84 -13.28
CA PHE A 247 -25.42 4.44 -13.21
C PHE A 247 -25.96 4.84 -14.58
N ILE A 248 -25.13 5.33 -15.51
CA ILE A 248 -25.56 5.63 -16.88
C ILE A 248 -26.05 4.36 -17.58
N ASP A 249 -25.32 3.25 -17.44
CA ASP A 249 -25.71 1.98 -18.07
C ASP A 249 -27.02 1.44 -17.48
N GLU A 250 -27.24 1.56 -16.17
CA GLU A 250 -28.46 1.10 -15.54
C GLU A 250 -29.69 2.02 -15.85
N ILE A 251 -29.51 3.34 -15.93
CA ILE A 251 -30.59 4.29 -16.22
C ILE A 251 -31.22 4.04 -17.61
N LYS A 252 -30.45 3.50 -18.55
CA LYS A 252 -30.90 3.21 -19.93
C LYS A 252 -31.66 1.90 -20.08
N LYS A 253 -31.77 1.07 -19.04
CA LYS A 253 -32.40 -0.25 -19.14
C LYS A 253 -33.93 -0.20 -19.16
N GLN A 254 -34.58 -1.18 -19.80
CA GLN A 254 -36.02 -1.25 -20.00
C GLN A 254 -36.83 -1.23 -18.72
N TYR A 255 -36.34 -1.81 -17.63
CA TYR A 255 -37.06 -1.80 -16.36
C TYR A 255 -37.20 -0.38 -15.79
N VAL A 256 -36.27 0.50 -16.09
CA VAL A 256 -36.30 1.92 -15.68
C VAL A 256 -37.42 2.66 -16.48
N VAL A 257 -37.50 2.41 -17.79
CA VAL A 257 -38.58 2.94 -18.64
C VAL A 257 -39.94 2.47 -18.12
N THR A 258 -40.04 1.19 -17.77
CA THR A 258 -41.27 0.61 -17.21
C THR A 258 -41.64 1.26 -15.85
N ALA A 259 -40.67 1.52 -14.99
CA ALA A 259 -40.92 2.18 -13.71
C ALA A 259 -41.44 3.60 -13.89
N ARG A 260 -40.86 4.37 -14.84
CA ARG A 260 -41.35 5.70 -15.21
C ARG A 260 -42.76 5.68 -15.79
N ALA A 261 -43.05 4.73 -16.70
CA ALA A 261 -44.37 4.57 -17.30
C ALA A 261 -45.45 4.22 -16.26
N LYS A 262 -45.08 3.58 -15.14
CA LYS A 262 -45.98 3.35 -13.98
C LYS A 262 -46.18 4.58 -13.09
N GLY A 263 -45.63 5.76 -13.45
CA GLY A 263 -45.80 7.01 -12.72
C GLY A 263 -44.94 7.20 -11.48
N LEU A 264 -43.86 6.42 -11.33
CA LEU A 264 -42.91 6.62 -10.24
C LEU A 264 -42.13 7.92 -10.45
N SER A 265 -41.90 8.66 -9.37
CA SER A 265 -41.03 9.85 -9.40
C SER A 265 -39.57 9.45 -9.71
N GLU A 266 -38.82 10.37 -10.37
CA GLU A 266 -37.42 10.10 -10.74
C GLU A 266 -36.56 9.70 -9.55
N SER A 267 -36.77 10.28 -8.37
CA SER A 267 -36.05 9.86 -7.15
C SER A 267 -36.37 8.42 -6.74
N LYS A 268 -37.65 7.99 -6.83
CA LYS A 268 -38.04 6.61 -6.53
C LYS A 268 -37.49 5.62 -7.58
N VAL A 269 -37.46 6.03 -8.84
CA VAL A 269 -36.84 5.23 -9.91
C VAL A 269 -35.32 5.09 -9.65
N LEU A 270 -34.63 6.21 -9.38
CA LEU A 270 -33.20 6.22 -9.17
C LEU A 270 -32.77 5.40 -7.93
N TYR A 271 -33.29 5.76 -6.75
CA TYR A 271 -32.86 5.12 -5.50
C TYR A 271 -33.56 3.79 -5.20
N GLY A 272 -34.78 3.58 -5.70
CA GLY A 272 -35.51 2.33 -5.49
C GLY A 272 -35.18 1.22 -6.47
N HIS A 273 -34.83 1.55 -7.72
CA HIS A 273 -34.62 0.57 -8.78
C HIS A 273 -33.22 0.57 -9.38
N VAL A 274 -32.68 1.76 -9.75
CA VAL A 274 -31.38 1.87 -10.41
C VAL A 274 -30.25 1.65 -9.42
N PHE A 275 -30.30 2.30 -8.25
CA PHE A 275 -29.23 2.31 -7.26
C PHE A 275 -28.75 0.88 -6.88
N ARG A 276 -29.69 -0.02 -6.60
CA ARG A 276 -29.36 -1.38 -6.18
C ARG A 276 -28.53 -2.11 -7.24
N ASN A 277 -28.88 -1.98 -8.51
CA ASN A 277 -28.20 -2.68 -9.60
C ASN A 277 -26.89 -1.98 -9.99
N ALA A 278 -26.89 -0.64 -10.05
CA ALA A 278 -25.71 0.13 -10.38
C ALA A 278 -24.60 0.00 -9.32
N MET A 279 -24.98 -0.11 -8.04
CA MET A 279 -24.00 -0.26 -6.94
C MET A 279 -23.33 -1.63 -6.90
N LEU A 280 -23.85 -2.65 -7.59
CA LEU A 280 -23.23 -3.99 -7.59
C LEU A 280 -21.76 -3.93 -8.03
N ILE A 281 -21.45 -3.20 -9.10
CA ILE A 281 -20.08 -3.10 -9.62
C ILE A 281 -19.18 -2.27 -8.69
N VAL A 282 -19.72 -1.26 -8.02
CA VAL A 282 -18.99 -0.43 -7.04
C VAL A 282 -18.67 -1.23 -5.79
N ILE A 283 -19.66 -1.99 -5.28
CA ILE A 283 -19.45 -2.88 -4.11
C ILE A 283 -18.47 -3.99 -4.46
N ALA A 284 -18.55 -4.48 -5.66
CA ALA A 284 -17.66 -5.47 -6.22
C ALA A 284 -16.19 -5.00 -6.27
N GLY A 285 -15.95 -3.74 -6.58
CA GLY A 285 -14.62 -3.12 -6.55
C GLY A 285 -14.09 -2.82 -5.14
N PHE A 286 -14.96 -2.83 -4.11
CA PHE A 286 -14.60 -2.43 -2.75
C PHE A 286 -13.45 -3.24 -2.14
N PRO A 287 -13.40 -4.57 -2.23
CA PRO A 287 -12.31 -5.32 -1.62
C PRO A 287 -10.96 -5.03 -2.27
N GLY A 288 -10.92 -4.82 -3.59
CA GLY A 288 -9.70 -4.37 -4.28
C GLY A 288 -9.25 -2.99 -3.81
N ALA A 289 -10.19 -2.06 -3.66
CA ALA A 289 -9.92 -0.73 -3.11
C ALA A 289 -9.45 -0.81 -1.64
N PHE A 290 -10.04 -1.72 -0.85
CA PHE A 290 -9.63 -1.97 0.52
C PHE A 290 -8.17 -2.45 0.59
N ILE A 291 -7.79 -3.47 -0.18
CA ILE A 291 -6.41 -3.97 -0.25
C ILE A 291 -5.47 -2.83 -0.64
N SER A 292 -5.81 -2.09 -1.70
CA SER A 292 -5.00 -0.99 -2.19
C SER A 292 -4.81 0.10 -1.12
N ALA A 293 -5.86 0.46 -0.41
CA ALA A 293 -5.80 1.50 0.61
C ALA A 293 -4.92 1.11 1.81
N PHE A 294 -4.97 -0.15 2.24
CA PHE A 294 -4.24 -0.61 3.42
C PHE A 294 -2.81 -1.05 3.14
N PHE A 295 -2.51 -1.56 1.93
CA PHE A 295 -1.25 -2.26 1.68
C PHE A 295 -0.37 -1.65 0.58
N THR A 296 -0.95 -0.88 -0.36
CA THR A 296 -0.19 -0.42 -1.54
C THR A 296 0.02 1.10 -1.59
N GLY A 297 -0.78 1.87 -0.86
CA GLY A 297 -1.02 3.26 -1.26
C GLY A 297 -0.16 4.31 -0.60
N SER A 298 0.55 4.03 0.47
CA SER A 298 1.06 5.11 1.31
C SER A 298 2.57 5.20 1.44
N LEU A 299 3.36 4.28 0.84
CA LEU A 299 4.81 4.23 1.02
C LEU A 299 5.49 5.60 0.83
N LEU A 300 5.24 6.26 -0.31
CA LEU A 300 5.84 7.57 -0.59
C LEU A 300 5.24 8.67 0.30
N ILE A 301 3.92 8.65 0.51
CA ILE A 301 3.25 9.62 1.37
C ILE A 301 3.68 9.47 2.83
N GLU A 302 3.73 8.24 3.35
CA GLU A 302 4.24 7.98 4.69
C GLU A 302 5.68 8.48 4.86
N ASN A 303 6.53 8.32 3.84
CA ASN A 303 7.90 8.80 3.90
C ASN A 303 7.97 10.33 3.83
N ILE A 304 7.22 10.98 2.93
CA ILE A 304 7.21 12.43 2.74
C ILE A 304 6.68 13.15 3.98
N PHE A 305 5.56 12.68 4.55
CA PHE A 305 4.97 13.26 5.76
C PHE A 305 5.56 12.68 7.06
N SER A 306 6.59 11.83 6.96
CA SER A 306 7.22 11.16 8.11
C SER A 306 6.23 10.41 9.00
N LEU A 307 5.19 9.83 8.40
CA LEU A 307 4.24 8.98 9.08
C LEU A 307 4.88 7.61 9.32
N ASP A 308 4.89 7.16 10.56
CA ASP A 308 5.60 5.94 10.95
C ASP A 308 4.73 4.69 10.76
N GLY A 309 4.35 4.44 9.50
CA GLY A 309 3.51 3.33 9.08
C GLY A 309 4.28 2.18 8.42
N LEU A 310 3.54 1.17 7.98
CA LEU A 310 4.08 -0.04 7.35
C LEU A 310 4.74 0.24 6.00
N GLY A 311 4.24 1.20 5.23
CA GLY A 311 4.85 1.60 3.97
C GLY A 311 6.24 2.19 4.17
N ARG A 312 6.40 3.09 5.14
CA ARG A 312 7.69 3.64 5.52
C ARG A 312 8.62 2.58 6.10
N LEU A 313 8.12 1.69 6.95
CA LEU A 313 8.88 0.56 7.48
C LEU A 313 9.43 -0.30 6.33
N GLY A 314 8.58 -0.70 5.39
CA GLY A 314 8.99 -1.50 4.23
C GLY A 314 10.03 -0.78 3.37
N TYR A 315 9.82 0.50 3.06
CA TYR A 315 10.77 1.31 2.29
C TYR A 315 12.15 1.37 2.96
N LEU A 316 12.20 1.77 4.22
CA LEU A 316 13.45 1.86 4.97
C LEU A 316 14.15 0.51 5.10
N SER A 317 13.39 -0.57 5.22
CA SER A 317 13.95 -1.92 5.31
C SER A 317 14.59 -2.37 3.99
N VAL A 318 14.00 -2.01 2.84
CA VAL A 318 14.61 -2.27 1.53
C VAL A 318 15.89 -1.46 1.36
N VAL A 319 15.86 -0.16 1.69
CA VAL A 319 17.03 0.72 1.59
C VAL A 319 18.15 0.25 2.52
N ASN A 320 17.81 -0.14 3.74
CA ASN A 320 18.77 -0.63 4.74
C ASN A 320 19.08 -2.13 4.60
N ARG A 321 18.49 -2.83 3.61
CA ARG A 321 18.70 -4.27 3.39
C ARG A 321 18.40 -5.13 4.62
N ASP A 322 17.39 -4.74 5.38
CA ASP A 322 16.87 -5.49 6.51
C ASP A 322 15.91 -6.59 6.02
N TYR A 323 16.49 -7.66 5.53
CA TYR A 323 15.76 -8.72 4.85
C TYR A 323 14.69 -9.40 5.69
N PRO A 324 14.86 -9.64 7.01
CA PRO A 324 13.76 -10.17 7.82
C PRO A 324 12.50 -9.32 7.75
N ILE A 325 12.62 -7.99 7.84
CA ILE A 325 11.47 -7.09 7.73
C ILE A 325 10.92 -7.09 6.30
N VAL A 326 11.79 -7.04 5.28
CA VAL A 326 11.35 -7.05 3.87
C VAL A 326 10.53 -8.29 3.56
N PHE A 327 11.03 -9.46 3.90
CA PHE A 327 10.31 -10.72 3.65
C PHE A 327 9.11 -10.90 4.56
N GLY A 328 9.21 -10.53 5.85
CA GLY A 328 8.11 -10.61 6.80
C GLY A 328 6.91 -9.72 6.39
N THR A 329 7.17 -8.47 6.01
CA THR A 329 6.12 -7.56 5.51
C THR A 329 5.53 -8.05 4.19
N LEU A 330 6.37 -8.54 3.26
CA LEU A 330 5.91 -9.10 1.99
C LEU A 330 5.01 -10.32 2.20
N PHE A 331 5.39 -11.24 3.10
CA PHE A 331 4.59 -12.42 3.43
C PHE A 331 3.22 -12.03 4.02
N ILE A 332 3.22 -11.16 5.03
CA ILE A 332 1.99 -10.71 5.69
C ILE A 332 1.08 -9.99 4.70
N PHE A 333 1.61 -9.07 3.88
CA PHE A 333 0.81 -8.37 2.89
C PHE A 333 0.25 -9.29 1.81
N SER A 334 1.05 -10.25 1.35
CA SER A 334 0.59 -11.25 0.38
C SER A 334 -0.52 -12.12 0.97
N LEU A 335 -0.33 -12.62 2.20
CA LEU A 335 -1.33 -13.43 2.89
C LEU A 335 -2.63 -12.66 3.10
N MET A 336 -2.54 -11.43 3.62
CA MET A 336 -3.69 -10.56 3.82
C MET A 336 -4.41 -10.24 2.50
N GLY A 337 -3.66 -9.95 1.43
CA GLY A 337 -4.21 -9.72 0.10
C GLY A 337 -5.00 -10.92 -0.42
N LEU A 338 -4.48 -12.13 -0.24
CA LEU A 338 -5.16 -13.37 -0.64
C LEU A 338 -6.41 -13.64 0.21
N VAL A 339 -6.34 -13.40 1.53
CA VAL A 339 -7.50 -13.54 2.42
C VAL A 339 -8.61 -12.56 2.06
N VAL A 340 -8.26 -11.28 1.84
CA VAL A 340 -9.24 -10.26 1.45
C VAL A 340 -9.82 -10.56 0.06
N SER A 341 -9.02 -11.09 -0.88
CA SER A 341 -9.53 -11.55 -2.18
C SER A 341 -10.56 -12.68 -2.01
N LEU A 342 -10.31 -13.65 -1.13
CA LEU A 342 -11.28 -14.69 -0.83
C LEU A 342 -12.55 -14.13 -0.20
N ILE A 343 -12.42 -13.22 0.76
CA ILE A 343 -13.57 -12.53 1.37
C ILE A 343 -14.36 -11.77 0.30
N SER A 344 -13.68 -11.12 -0.64
CA SER A 344 -14.29 -10.44 -1.78
C SER A 344 -15.16 -11.38 -2.60
N ASP A 345 -14.62 -12.54 -2.99
CA ASP A 345 -15.37 -13.53 -3.78
C ASP A 345 -16.62 -14.03 -3.02
N LEU A 346 -16.53 -14.19 -1.70
CA LEU A 346 -17.66 -14.56 -0.87
C LEU A 346 -18.73 -13.46 -0.78
N ILE A 347 -18.29 -12.20 -0.63
CA ILE A 347 -19.18 -11.03 -0.63
C ILE A 347 -19.89 -10.92 -1.99
N TYR A 348 -19.17 -11.12 -3.10
CA TYR A 348 -19.77 -11.14 -4.44
C TYR A 348 -20.91 -12.13 -4.56
N THR A 349 -20.67 -13.37 -4.16
CA THR A 349 -21.70 -14.43 -4.22
C THR A 349 -22.89 -14.12 -3.30
N TRP A 350 -22.64 -13.49 -2.17
CA TRP A 350 -23.71 -13.10 -1.23
C TRP A 350 -24.59 -11.98 -1.78
N ILE A 351 -24.00 -11.01 -2.49
CA ILE A 351 -24.69 -9.85 -3.07
C ILE A 351 -25.43 -10.21 -4.34
N ASP A 352 -24.80 -10.99 -5.22
CA ASP A 352 -25.42 -11.51 -6.45
C ASP A 352 -25.35 -13.05 -6.51
N PRO A 353 -26.41 -13.74 -6.04
CA PRO A 353 -26.50 -15.20 -6.06
C PRO A 353 -26.49 -15.82 -7.47
N ARG A 354 -26.58 -14.99 -8.53
CA ARG A 354 -26.51 -15.46 -9.93
C ARG A 354 -25.09 -15.75 -10.37
N ILE A 355 -24.10 -15.27 -9.60
CA ILE A 355 -22.68 -15.54 -9.85
C ILE A 355 -22.35 -16.91 -9.22
N ASP A 356 -22.33 -17.94 -10.05
CA ASP A 356 -21.95 -19.30 -9.65
C ASP A 356 -20.51 -19.56 -10.09
N PHE A 357 -19.58 -19.51 -9.14
CA PHE A 357 -18.16 -19.78 -9.41
C PHE A 357 -17.87 -21.27 -9.63
N GLU A 358 -18.84 -22.18 -9.30
CA GLU A 358 -18.68 -23.63 -9.47
C GLU A 358 -18.97 -24.09 -10.91
N ARG A 359 -19.74 -23.30 -11.71
CA ARG A 359 -20.14 -23.67 -13.08
C ARG A 359 -19.15 -23.27 -14.19
N ARG A 360 -18.03 -22.66 -13.88
CA ARG A 360 -17.04 -22.25 -14.88
C ARG A 360 -16.00 -23.32 -15.24
N ASP A 361 -16.10 -24.51 -14.71
CA ASP A 361 -15.16 -25.62 -14.95
C ASP A 361 -15.74 -26.70 -15.90
N VAL A 362 -16.54 -26.30 -16.93
CA VAL A 362 -16.93 -27.21 -18.04
C VAL A 362 -16.57 -26.55 -19.36
#